data_d1ed6c5c69f8f88ab8bea5d740dcf77f
#
_entry.id   d1ed6c5c69f8f88ab8bea5d740dcf77f
#
_cell.length_a   1.000
_cell.length_b   1.000
_cell.length_c   1.000
_cell.angle_alpha   90.00
_cell.angle_beta   90.00
_cell.angle_gamma   90.00
#
_symmetry.space_group_name_H-M   'P 1'
#
loop_
_entity.id
_entity.type
_entity.pdbx_description
1 polymer ?
#
loop_
_entity_poly.entity_id
_entity_poly.type
_entity_poly.pdbx_seq_one_letter_code
_entity_poly.pdbx_strand_id
1 'polypeptide(L)'
;MKKSYWLIKTEPEVWSWHQQLKSGDKGANWDGVRNFQAAKNLKNMRIGDKCFFYHTGKEKSIVGVVTVIKEAFLDKSDKTNKFVSVIVKALYPLKREVTLREIKKNKLFRDFSLVKQ
;
A
#
# COMPACT_ATOMS: atom_id res chain seq x y z
N MET A 1 -18.77 5.42 9.01
CA MET A 1 -17.38 5.47 9.51
C MET A 1 -16.44 5.89 8.40
N LYS A 2 -15.50 6.73 8.74
CA LYS A 2 -14.47 7.14 7.79
C LYS A 2 -13.54 5.98 7.48
N LYS A 3 -13.35 5.71 6.20
CA LYS A 3 -12.32 4.76 5.77
C LYS A 3 -10.96 5.43 5.82
N SER A 4 -9.96 4.68 6.27
CA SER A 4 -8.60 5.19 6.34
C SER A 4 -7.89 5.10 4.98
N TYR A 5 -6.92 5.96 4.80
CA TYR A 5 -6.03 5.95 3.64
C TYR A 5 -4.63 5.63 4.10
N TRP A 6 -3.94 4.80 3.34
CA TRP A 6 -2.61 4.32 3.67
C TRP A 6 -1.68 4.54 2.49
N LEU A 7 -0.39 4.49 2.75
CA LEU A 7 0.64 4.46 1.70
C LEU A 7 1.34 3.11 1.77
N ILE A 8 1.34 2.39 0.66
CA ILE A 8 2.11 1.17 0.54
C ILE A 8 3.20 1.36 -0.50
N LYS A 9 4.42 0.98 -0.15
CA LYS A 9 5.61 1.20 -0.96
C LYS A 9 6.11 -0.10 -1.55
N THR A 10 6.50 -0.04 -2.80
CA THR A 10 7.08 -1.20 -3.47
C THR A 10 8.15 -0.76 -4.46
N GLU A 11 9.14 -1.62 -4.66
CA GLU A 11 10.10 -1.42 -5.73
C GLU A 11 9.49 -1.96 -7.02
N PRO A 12 9.43 -1.13 -8.10
CA PRO A 12 8.79 -1.58 -9.34
C PRO A 12 9.40 -2.85 -9.95
N GLU A 13 10.68 -3.08 -9.69
CA GLU A 13 11.36 -4.29 -10.16
C GLU A 13 10.89 -5.55 -9.44
N VAL A 14 10.36 -5.41 -8.23
CA VAL A 14 9.85 -6.52 -7.43
C VAL A 14 8.35 -6.71 -7.63
N TRP A 15 7.58 -5.63 -7.49
CA TRP A 15 6.13 -5.66 -7.69
C TRP A 15 5.67 -4.30 -8.21
N SER A 16 5.33 -4.25 -9.50
CA SER A 16 4.92 -3.01 -10.16
C SER A 16 3.40 -2.83 -10.15
N TRP A 17 2.95 -1.63 -10.45
CA TRP A 17 1.54 -1.33 -10.66
C TRP A 17 0.93 -2.22 -11.76
N HIS A 18 1.68 -2.46 -12.82
CA HIS A 18 1.24 -3.32 -13.91
C HIS A 18 0.96 -4.74 -13.42
N GLN A 19 1.84 -5.28 -12.57
CA GLN A 19 1.65 -6.59 -11.98
C GLN A 19 0.44 -6.62 -11.04
N GLN A 20 0.24 -5.54 -10.28
CA GLN A 20 -0.91 -5.39 -9.40
C GLN A 20 -2.22 -5.41 -10.20
N LEU A 21 -2.25 -4.70 -11.34
CA LEU A 21 -3.41 -4.71 -12.22
C LEU A 21 -3.72 -6.12 -12.73
N LYS A 22 -2.70 -6.87 -13.10
CA LYS A 22 -2.86 -8.24 -13.59
C LYS A 22 -3.42 -9.20 -12.56
N SER A 23 -3.26 -8.91 -11.28
CA SER A 23 -3.80 -9.77 -10.22
C SER A 23 -5.32 -9.74 -10.16
N GLY A 24 -5.96 -8.74 -10.78
CA GLY A 24 -7.40 -8.66 -10.92
C GLY A 24 -8.14 -8.64 -9.60
N ASP A 25 -9.35 -9.21 -9.60
CA ASP A 25 -10.22 -9.21 -8.42
C ASP A 25 -9.73 -10.10 -7.28
N LYS A 26 -8.87 -11.06 -7.57
CA LYS A 26 -8.27 -11.89 -6.54
C LYS A 26 -7.31 -11.10 -5.65
N GLY A 27 -6.76 -10.02 -6.21
CA GLY A 27 -5.80 -9.20 -5.52
C GLY A 27 -4.44 -9.86 -5.36
N ALA A 28 -3.59 -9.22 -4.59
CA ALA A 28 -2.23 -9.69 -4.34
C ALA A 28 -1.92 -9.64 -2.85
N ASN A 29 -1.20 -10.66 -2.37
CA ASN A 29 -0.67 -10.66 -1.02
C ASN A 29 0.37 -9.56 -0.89
N TRP A 30 0.17 -8.69 0.08
CA TRP A 30 1.19 -7.69 0.43
C TRP A 30 2.03 -8.25 1.55
N ASP A 31 3.00 -9.08 1.18
CA ASP A 31 3.87 -9.80 2.11
C ASP A 31 5.29 -9.21 2.12
N GLY A 32 6.17 -9.84 2.88
CA GLY A 32 7.57 -9.45 2.93
C GLY A 32 7.84 -8.17 3.70
N VAL A 33 6.84 -7.59 4.37
CA VAL A 33 7.00 -6.37 5.17
C VAL A 33 7.72 -6.71 6.47
N ARG A 34 8.90 -6.12 6.68
CA ARG A 34 9.74 -6.40 7.86
C ARG A 34 10.01 -5.18 8.73
N ASN A 35 9.58 -4.01 8.29
CA ASN A 35 9.62 -2.80 9.11
C ASN A 35 8.48 -2.86 10.13
N PHE A 36 8.79 -2.67 11.41
CA PHE A 36 7.80 -2.80 12.47
C PHE A 36 6.67 -1.78 12.38
N GLN A 37 6.98 -0.55 11.99
CA GLN A 37 5.94 0.48 11.84
C GLN A 37 5.01 0.14 10.68
N ALA A 38 5.56 -0.29 9.55
CA ALA A 38 4.75 -0.71 8.41
C ALA A 38 3.90 -1.93 8.76
N ALA A 39 4.45 -2.89 9.49
CA ALA A 39 3.70 -4.07 9.95
C ALA A 39 2.53 -3.66 10.86
N LYS A 40 2.75 -2.71 11.76
CA LYS A 40 1.71 -2.18 12.62
C LYS A 40 0.59 -1.54 11.79
N ASN A 41 0.96 -0.81 10.74
CA ASN A 41 -0.02 -0.21 9.84
C ASN A 41 -0.85 -1.27 9.12
N LEU A 42 -0.21 -2.35 8.65
CA LEU A 42 -0.94 -3.47 8.03
C LEU A 42 -1.97 -4.06 8.98
N LYS A 43 -1.61 -4.24 10.26
CA LYS A 43 -2.51 -4.77 11.26
C LYS A 43 -3.74 -3.89 11.49
N ASN A 44 -3.60 -2.60 11.26
CA ASN A 44 -4.68 -1.63 11.47
C ASN A 44 -5.55 -1.40 10.23
N MET A 45 -5.16 -1.96 9.09
CA MET A 45 -5.94 -1.83 7.87
C MET A 45 -7.24 -2.62 7.95
N ARG A 46 -8.31 -2.05 7.41
CA ARG A 46 -9.62 -2.68 7.36
C ARG A 46 -10.07 -2.88 5.93
N ILE A 47 -10.92 -3.89 5.71
CA ILE A 47 -11.51 -4.13 4.39
C ILE A 47 -12.18 -2.85 3.91
N GLY A 48 -11.89 -2.46 2.67
CA GLY A 48 -12.41 -1.25 2.05
C GLY A 48 -11.53 -0.02 2.23
N ASP A 49 -10.51 -0.09 3.09
CA ASP A 49 -9.53 1.00 3.19
C ASP A 49 -8.81 1.13 1.86
N LYS A 50 -8.43 2.36 1.51
CA LYS A 50 -7.70 2.64 0.28
C LYS A 50 -6.23 2.83 0.58
N CYS A 51 -5.38 2.33 -0.32
CA CYS A 51 -3.94 2.47 -0.20
C CYS A 51 -3.41 3.14 -1.47
N PHE A 52 -2.58 4.15 -1.27
CA PHE A 52 -1.84 4.75 -2.38
C PHE A 52 -0.66 3.84 -2.70
N PHE A 53 -0.58 3.44 -3.97
CA PHE A 53 0.43 2.52 -4.46
C PHE A 53 1.64 3.32 -4.91
N TYR A 54 2.73 3.24 -4.16
CA TYR A 54 3.92 4.08 -4.35
C TYR A 54 5.08 3.26 -4.89
N HIS A 55 5.63 3.70 -6.02
CA HIS A 55 6.87 3.14 -6.57
C HIS A 55 8.07 3.84 -5.94
N THR A 56 8.93 3.08 -5.27
CA THR A 56 10.18 3.59 -4.70
C THR A 56 11.26 3.61 -5.78
N GLY A 57 12.49 3.97 -5.41
CA GLY A 57 13.60 4.03 -6.33
C GLY A 57 13.60 5.29 -7.15
N LYS A 58 13.78 5.15 -8.45
CA LYS A 58 13.90 6.32 -9.34
C LYS A 58 12.60 7.10 -9.51
N GLU A 59 11.47 6.39 -9.52
CA GLU A 59 10.17 7.04 -9.77
C GLU A 59 9.69 7.89 -8.60
N LYS A 60 9.78 7.39 -7.38
CA LYS A 60 9.36 8.09 -6.15
C LYS A 60 7.99 8.75 -6.29
N SER A 61 7.00 7.98 -6.75
CA SER A 61 5.68 8.53 -7.03
C SER A 61 4.57 7.53 -6.76
N ILE A 62 3.39 8.06 -6.47
CA ILE A 62 2.16 7.27 -6.38
C ILE A 62 1.61 7.10 -7.79
N VAL A 63 1.38 5.86 -8.19
CA VAL A 63 0.94 5.55 -9.55
C VAL A 63 -0.49 5.02 -9.62
N GLY A 64 -1.06 4.63 -8.49
CA GLY A 64 -2.42 4.13 -8.48
C GLY A 64 -2.98 3.99 -7.08
N VAL A 65 -4.20 3.49 -6.99
CA VAL A 65 -4.89 3.26 -5.73
C VAL A 65 -5.38 1.82 -5.69
N VAL A 66 -5.12 1.14 -4.58
CA VAL A 66 -5.63 -0.20 -4.31
C VAL A 66 -6.56 -0.15 -3.11
N THR A 67 -7.34 -1.21 -2.91
CA THR A 67 -8.18 -1.34 -1.72
C THR A 67 -7.89 -2.65 -1.01
N VAL A 68 -8.03 -2.64 0.32
CA VAL A 68 -7.85 -3.82 1.15
C VAL A 68 -9.07 -4.72 0.99
N ILE A 69 -8.85 -5.98 0.61
CA ILE A 69 -9.92 -6.97 0.46
C ILE A 69 -9.79 -8.11 1.48
N LYS A 70 -8.68 -8.20 2.18
CA LYS A 70 -8.51 -9.12 3.31
C LYS A 70 -7.63 -8.46 4.36
N GLU A 71 -8.11 -8.46 5.60
CA GLU A 71 -7.37 -7.89 6.73
C GLU A 71 -6.18 -8.76 7.13
N ALA A 72 -5.33 -8.24 8.03
CA ALA A 72 -4.06 -8.85 8.37
C ALA A 72 -4.18 -10.32 8.78
N PHE A 73 -3.30 -11.13 8.22
CA PHE A 73 -3.09 -12.53 8.57
C PHE A 73 -1.60 -12.82 8.58
N LEU A 74 -1.19 -13.92 9.18
CA LEU A 74 0.23 -14.23 9.27
C LEU A 74 0.87 -14.32 7.90
N ASP A 75 2.04 -13.68 7.76
CA ASP A 75 2.83 -13.71 6.54
C ASP A 75 3.54 -15.06 6.46
N LYS A 76 3.15 -15.87 5.49
CA LYS A 76 3.73 -17.21 5.32
C LYS A 76 5.21 -17.21 4.99
N SER A 77 5.73 -16.10 4.47
CA SER A 77 7.16 -15.97 4.20
C SER A 77 7.97 -15.68 5.45
N ASP A 78 7.31 -15.33 6.56
CA ASP A 78 7.97 -15.06 7.84
C ASP A 78 7.84 -16.27 8.75
N LYS A 79 8.94 -16.99 8.94
CA LYS A 79 8.98 -18.18 9.79
C LYS A 79 8.91 -17.86 11.27
N THR A 80 9.10 -16.59 11.66
CA THR A 80 9.06 -16.19 13.06
C THR A 80 7.64 -15.91 13.57
N ASN A 81 6.66 -15.85 12.68
CA ASN A 81 5.26 -15.52 12.99
C ASN A 81 5.06 -14.14 13.63
N LYS A 82 5.95 -13.20 13.33
CA LYS A 82 5.87 -11.84 13.86
C LYS A 82 5.24 -10.85 12.90
N PHE A 83 5.27 -11.15 11.61
CA PHE A 83 4.83 -10.23 10.56
C PHE A 83 3.58 -10.73 9.89
N VAL A 84 2.85 -9.79 9.29
CA VAL A 84 1.54 -10.07 8.71
C VAL A 84 1.49 -9.63 7.24
N SER A 85 0.51 -10.15 6.53
CA SER A 85 0.16 -9.75 5.16
C SER A 85 -1.26 -9.23 5.14
N VAL A 86 -1.57 -8.44 4.12
CA VAL A 86 -2.95 -8.13 3.74
C VAL A 86 -3.12 -8.49 2.27
N ILE A 87 -4.35 -8.57 1.80
CA ILE A 87 -4.60 -8.71 0.37
C ILE A 87 -5.22 -7.42 -0.14
N VAL A 88 -4.65 -6.89 -1.22
CA VAL A 88 -5.11 -5.66 -1.85
C VAL A 88 -5.42 -5.92 -3.32
N LYS A 89 -6.38 -5.20 -3.88
CA LYS A 89 -6.67 -5.25 -5.30
C LYS A 89 -6.65 -3.85 -5.89
N ALA A 90 -6.26 -3.75 -7.16
CA ALA A 90 -6.20 -2.46 -7.85
C ALA A 90 -7.61 -1.90 -8.04
N LEU A 91 -7.78 -0.60 -7.76
CA LEU A 91 -9.01 0.12 -8.03
C LEU A 91 -8.91 0.92 -9.32
N TYR A 92 -7.96 1.83 -9.37
CA TYR A 92 -7.76 2.68 -10.54
C TYR A 92 -6.36 3.27 -10.55
N PRO A 93 -5.80 3.54 -11.73
CA PRO A 93 -4.53 4.27 -11.82
C PRO A 93 -4.79 5.75 -11.56
N LEU A 94 -3.74 6.48 -11.19
CA LEU A 94 -3.82 7.93 -11.15
C LEU A 94 -3.64 8.48 -12.56
N LYS A 95 -4.34 9.57 -12.87
CA LYS A 95 -4.24 10.21 -14.19
C LYS A 95 -2.85 10.74 -14.47
N ARG A 96 -2.14 11.14 -13.42
CA ARG A 96 -0.74 11.49 -13.46
C ARG A 96 -0.08 11.03 -12.17
N GLU A 97 1.21 10.81 -12.25
CA GLU A 97 1.98 10.43 -11.07
C GLU A 97 1.98 11.56 -10.05
N VAL A 98 1.82 11.20 -8.79
CA VAL A 98 1.89 12.15 -7.68
C VAL A 98 3.14 11.84 -6.89
N THR A 99 4.08 12.78 -6.85
CA THR A 99 5.34 12.59 -6.15
C THR A 99 5.15 12.71 -4.64
N LEU A 100 6.06 12.12 -3.89
CA LEU A 100 6.04 12.24 -2.43
C LEU A 100 6.15 13.70 -2.02
N ARG A 101 6.93 14.49 -2.76
CA ARG A 101 7.08 15.92 -2.51
C ARG A 101 5.76 16.66 -2.64
N GLU A 102 4.96 16.31 -3.66
CA GLU A 102 3.63 16.92 -3.85
C GLU A 102 2.70 16.55 -2.70
N ILE A 103 2.74 15.30 -2.23
CA ILE A 103 1.92 14.84 -1.12
C ILE A 103 2.24 15.64 0.15
N LYS A 104 3.52 15.82 0.45
CA LYS A 104 3.96 16.55 1.63
C LYS A 104 3.55 18.01 1.62
N LYS A 105 3.46 18.61 0.43
CA LYS A 105 3.05 20.01 0.27
C LYS A 105 1.54 20.19 0.29
N ASN A 106 0.79 19.19 -0.06
CA ASN A 106 -0.66 19.30 -0.19
C ASN A 106 -1.34 19.08 1.16
N LYS A 107 -2.07 20.09 1.63
CA LYS A 107 -2.77 20.03 2.91
C LYS A 107 -3.78 18.89 2.99
N LEU A 108 -4.34 18.50 1.86
CA LEU A 108 -5.33 17.41 1.82
C LEU A 108 -4.75 16.07 2.29
N PHE A 109 -3.44 15.90 2.17
CA PHE A 109 -2.77 14.65 2.55
C PHE A 109 -2.16 14.68 3.96
N ARG A 110 -2.21 15.81 4.64
CA ARG A 110 -1.57 15.96 5.97
C ARG A 110 -2.15 15.02 7.01
N ASP A 111 -3.46 14.81 6.94
CA ASP A 111 -4.17 13.98 7.92
C ASP A 111 -4.12 12.50 7.60
N PHE A 112 -3.51 12.13 6.49
CA PHE A 112 -3.39 10.73 6.10
C PHE A 112 -2.15 10.10 6.74
N SER A 113 -2.30 8.86 7.18
CA SER A 113 -1.20 8.10 7.80
C SER A 113 0.03 8.02 6.88
N LEU A 114 -0.17 8.07 5.57
CA LEU A 114 0.90 7.97 4.58
C LEU A 114 1.99 9.03 4.74
N VAL A 115 1.65 10.22 5.20
CA VAL A 115 2.62 11.33 5.29
C VAL A 115 3.59 11.14 6.45
N LYS A 116 3.24 10.30 7.41
CA LYS A 116 4.03 10.08 8.63
C LYS A 116 5.01 8.91 8.53
N GLN A 117 5.02 8.24 7.42
CA GLN A 117 5.91 7.09 7.23
C GLN A 117 7.25 7.47 6.63
#